data_753123ba0d6413b91371b527b782f2ae
#
_entry.id   753123ba0d6413b91371b527b782f2ae
#
_cell.length_a   1.000
_cell.length_b   1.000
_cell.length_c   1.000
_cell.angle_alpha   90.00
_cell.angle_beta   90.00
_cell.angle_gamma   90.00
#
_symmetry.space_group_name_H-M   'P 1'
#
loop_
_entity.id
_entity.type
_entity.pdbx_description
1 polymer ?
#
loop_
_entity_poly.entity_id
_entity_poly.type
_entity_poly.pdbx_seq_one_letter_code
_entity_poly.pdbx_strand_id
1 'polypeptide(L)'
;YMINAKIELGAKALFEITEKAKYGYQDKDKGFKGTGAEKALLIIKKAVAKTLSPNLIHYSGNLQIVCSDHVIEKIDDWNICWTMTGGAEWGEEGKNTVSIPESECSNGYNGGTPTPPVNPEFPIEVEDNQNYTYLFEDQWPLYGDYDMNDIVLTIQKRQIFTNKKNKVTKFELSIDLSAAGATKSIGAAIMLDNVPATAITQSVEFNDKTLVRNFNLNNNNIENGQDYAVIPLFDDAHKVLGRDRYEQINTFSDYAGNTKPKNISFSIVFNNPTISAEAFNINKLNVFIIVDGNRNQRKEIHVAGYQPTKLANTDLFGGNNDNSHSGSKKYYISKENLAWGIMVPSNFKWPLEYVNIKTAYSQFGDWVTSGGTENEKWWNDFDVNKVFQTNKN
;
A
#
# COMPACT_ATOMS: atom_id res chain seq x y z
N TYR A 1 7.01 31.90 11.59
CA TYR A 1 7.81 30.81 12.13
C TYR A 1 8.67 31.32 13.27
N MET A 2 8.74 30.62 14.40
CA MET A 2 9.59 31.01 15.55
C MET A 2 10.72 30.00 15.69
N ILE A 3 11.96 30.47 15.65
CA ILE A 3 13.17 29.64 15.67
C ILE A 3 13.87 29.84 16.99
N ASN A 4 13.92 28.80 17.81
CA ASN A 4 14.58 28.79 19.13
C ASN A 4 15.70 27.74 19.24
N ALA A 5 16.09 27.16 18.12
CA ALA A 5 17.08 26.11 18.03
C ALA A 5 17.94 26.28 16.78
N LYS A 6 18.99 25.48 16.68
CA LYS A 6 19.79 25.33 15.47
C LYS A 6 19.16 24.27 14.58
N ILE A 7 18.92 24.64 13.32
CA ILE A 7 18.39 23.74 12.29
C ILE A 7 19.55 23.31 11.40
N GLU A 8 19.78 22.02 11.26
CA GLU A 8 20.81 21.47 10.39
C GLU A 8 20.20 21.04 9.04
N LEU A 9 20.84 21.46 7.96
CA LEU A 9 20.43 21.18 6.58
C LEU A 9 21.51 20.34 5.90
N GLY A 10 21.14 19.19 5.38
CA GLY A 10 22.00 18.29 4.61
C GLY A 10 22.44 18.89 3.27
N ALA A 11 23.27 18.16 2.52
CA ALA A 11 23.71 18.57 1.17
C ALA A 11 22.48 18.78 0.26
N LYS A 12 22.49 19.90 -0.48
CA LYS A 12 21.40 20.26 -1.42
C LYS A 12 20.01 20.32 -0.80
N ALA A 13 19.90 20.45 0.52
CA ALA A 13 18.62 20.67 1.16
C ALA A 13 18.08 22.07 0.84
N LEU A 14 16.78 22.17 0.58
CA LEU A 14 16.06 23.43 0.45
C LEU A 14 15.18 23.63 1.66
N PHE A 15 15.30 24.78 2.33
CA PHE A 15 14.39 25.17 3.40
C PHE A 15 13.82 26.56 3.09
N GLU A 16 12.51 26.65 2.96
CA GLU A 16 11.85 27.89 2.58
C GLU A 16 10.89 28.36 3.68
N ILE A 17 11.01 29.65 4.03
CA ILE A 17 10.09 30.37 4.89
C ILE A 17 9.41 31.45 4.05
N THR A 18 8.18 31.19 3.64
CA THR A 18 7.43 32.01 2.68
C THR A 18 6.92 33.33 3.23
N GLU A 19 6.94 33.50 4.57
CA GLU A 19 6.45 34.74 5.19
C GLU A 19 7.54 35.36 6.08
N LYS A 20 7.55 35.02 7.35
CA LYS A 20 8.38 35.65 8.37
C LYS A 20 9.04 34.62 9.28
N ALA A 21 10.36 34.71 9.43
CA ALA A 21 11.10 34.04 10.49
C ALA A 21 11.24 34.96 11.69
N LYS A 22 10.86 34.51 12.87
CA LYS A 22 11.15 35.18 14.15
C LYS A 22 12.10 34.33 14.95
N TYR A 23 13.11 34.96 15.56
CA TYR A 23 14.09 34.28 16.40
C TYR A 23 13.78 34.56 17.86
N GLY A 24 13.77 33.52 18.68
CA GLY A 24 13.41 33.64 20.08
C GLY A 24 14.49 34.28 20.93
N TYR A 25 14.15 34.64 22.13
CA TYR A 25 14.94 35.52 23.03
C TYR A 25 16.02 34.80 23.86
N GLN A 26 16.04 33.48 23.92
CA GLN A 26 16.96 32.76 24.82
C GLN A 26 18.39 32.58 24.27
N ASP A 27 19.36 32.60 25.16
CA ASP A 27 20.83 32.52 24.94
C ASP A 27 21.34 31.20 24.34
N LYS A 28 20.60 30.53 23.51
CA LYS A 28 21.02 29.29 22.90
C LYS A 28 21.33 29.49 21.44
N ASP A 29 22.34 28.76 20.99
CA ASP A 29 22.75 28.60 19.62
C ASP A 29 21.52 28.34 18.71
N LYS A 30 21.09 29.33 17.98
CA LYS A 30 19.93 29.29 17.11
C LYS A 30 20.29 29.81 15.72
N GLY A 31 19.64 29.27 14.73
CA GLY A 31 19.87 29.60 13.34
C GLY A 31 19.94 28.36 12.46
N PHE A 32 20.78 28.40 11.45
CA PHE A 32 20.87 27.35 10.45
C PHE A 32 22.32 26.96 10.17
N LYS A 33 22.51 25.64 9.94
CA LYS A 33 23.84 25.10 9.61
C LYS A 33 23.73 24.14 8.42
N GLY A 34 24.50 24.40 7.37
CA GLY A 34 24.71 23.42 6.30
C GLY A 34 25.72 22.37 6.73
N THR A 35 25.34 21.11 6.79
CA THR A 35 26.17 19.99 7.27
C THR A 35 26.71 19.10 6.16
N GLY A 36 26.21 19.25 4.93
CA GLY A 36 26.62 18.44 3.78
C GLY A 36 27.91 18.91 3.10
N ALA A 37 28.42 18.08 2.18
CA ALA A 37 29.56 18.43 1.32
C ALA A 37 29.24 19.53 0.29
N GLU A 38 27.97 19.65 -0.09
CA GLU A 38 27.45 20.68 -0.98
C GLU A 38 26.54 21.63 -0.22
N LYS A 39 26.41 22.88 -0.74
CA LYS A 39 25.62 23.91 -0.06
C LYS A 39 24.13 23.54 -0.01
N ALA A 40 23.54 23.75 1.14
CA ALA A 40 22.09 23.84 1.33
C ALA A 40 21.63 25.28 1.03
N LEU A 41 20.37 25.43 0.69
CA LEU A 41 19.74 26.73 0.40
C LEU A 41 18.66 27.02 1.44
N LEU A 42 18.76 28.18 2.08
CA LEU A 42 17.76 28.73 2.98
C LEU A 42 17.14 29.96 2.35
N ILE A 43 15.85 29.92 2.05
CA ILE A 43 15.11 31.07 1.52
C ILE A 43 14.21 31.61 2.62
N ILE A 44 14.35 32.88 2.93
CA ILE A 44 13.51 33.56 3.93
C ILE A 44 12.99 34.85 3.32
N LYS A 45 11.67 35.00 3.23
CA LYS A 45 11.06 36.22 2.74
C LYS A 45 11.39 37.41 3.63
N LYS A 46 11.31 37.23 4.95
CA LYS A 46 11.65 38.24 5.94
C LYS A 46 12.18 37.62 7.21
N ALA A 47 13.39 37.96 7.62
CA ALA A 47 13.96 37.58 8.92
C ALA A 47 13.86 38.74 9.92
N VAL A 48 13.34 38.46 11.12
CA VAL A 48 13.19 39.45 12.19
C VAL A 48 13.84 38.92 13.44
N ALA A 49 14.91 39.62 13.88
CA ALA A 49 15.51 39.34 15.18
C ALA A 49 14.89 40.25 16.24
N LYS A 50 14.39 39.64 17.29
CA LYS A 50 13.80 40.35 18.45
C LYS A 50 14.73 40.28 19.64
N THR A 51 15.93 40.73 19.62
CA THR A 51 16.69 40.62 20.84
C THR A 51 17.75 41.69 21.03
N LEU A 52 17.98 41.96 22.28
CA LEU A 52 18.92 42.91 22.89
C LEU A 52 20.32 42.34 23.12
N SER A 53 20.58 41.07 22.80
CA SER A 53 21.83 40.41 23.10
C SER A 53 22.71 40.24 21.87
N PRO A 54 23.99 40.52 21.91
CA PRO A 54 24.93 40.23 20.85
C PRO A 54 25.09 38.69 20.74
N ASN A 55 24.94 38.08 19.66
CA ASN A 55 25.17 36.64 19.40
C ASN A 55 23.92 35.77 19.24
N LEU A 56 23.18 36.07 18.20
CA LEU A 56 21.86 35.50 18.34
C LEU A 56 21.43 34.57 17.25
N ILE A 57 21.82 34.84 16.04
CA ILE A 57 21.48 34.01 14.91
C ILE A 57 22.79 33.54 14.26
N HIS A 58 22.99 32.24 14.25
CA HIS A 58 24.15 31.64 13.63
C HIS A 58 23.80 30.98 12.32
N TYR A 59 24.35 31.52 11.23
CA TYR A 59 24.39 30.89 9.94
C TYR A 59 25.77 30.27 9.74
N SER A 60 25.87 28.98 9.51
CA SER A 60 27.17 28.31 9.48
C SER A 60 27.24 27.13 8.50
N GLY A 61 28.46 26.73 8.17
CA GLY A 61 28.73 25.59 7.31
C GLY A 61 28.40 25.84 5.85
N ASN A 62 28.19 24.78 5.09
CA ASN A 62 27.84 24.85 3.67
C ASN A 62 26.38 25.29 3.47
N LEU A 63 26.15 26.60 3.65
CA LEU A 63 24.82 27.20 3.62
C LEU A 63 24.82 28.48 2.78
N GLN A 64 23.84 28.62 1.90
CA GLN A 64 23.51 29.86 1.25
C GLN A 64 22.19 30.39 1.74
N ILE A 65 22.09 31.66 2.08
CA ILE A 65 20.89 32.31 2.62
C ILE A 65 20.41 33.35 1.62
N VAL A 66 19.18 33.23 1.15
CA VAL A 66 18.50 34.25 0.36
C VAL A 66 17.40 34.87 1.24
N CYS A 67 17.58 36.14 1.54
CA CYS A 67 16.61 36.87 2.34
C CYS A 67 16.39 38.27 1.77
N SER A 68 15.19 38.57 1.32
CA SER A 68 14.87 39.86 0.70
C SER A 68 14.82 41.02 1.71
N ASP A 69 14.51 40.70 2.98
CA ASP A 69 14.36 41.71 4.01
C ASP A 69 14.82 41.16 5.39
N HIS A 70 16.09 41.35 5.68
CA HIS A 70 16.70 40.97 6.98
C HIS A 70 16.57 42.13 7.96
N VAL A 71 15.39 42.34 8.49
CA VAL A 71 15.13 43.40 9.46
C VAL A 71 15.64 42.99 10.82
N ILE A 72 16.64 43.72 11.31
CA ILE A 72 17.14 43.66 12.67
C ILE A 72 16.47 44.79 13.43
N GLU A 73 15.65 44.45 14.45
CA GLU A 73 15.23 45.47 15.40
C GLU A 73 16.49 45.88 16.21
N LYS A 74 17.17 46.91 15.75
CA LYS A 74 18.36 47.48 16.46
C LYS A 74 17.91 48.16 17.73
N ILE A 75 18.71 47.93 18.76
CA ILE A 75 18.57 48.68 20.01
C ILE A 75 19.68 49.77 20.07
N ASP A 76 20.83 49.48 19.50
CA ASP A 76 21.87 50.44 19.26
C ASP A 76 22.67 50.11 18.00
N ASP A 77 23.47 51.06 17.50
CA ASP A 77 24.23 50.93 16.23
C ASP A 77 25.43 49.98 16.30
N TRP A 78 25.67 49.33 17.43
CA TRP A 78 26.88 48.54 17.68
C TRP A 78 26.65 47.02 17.69
N ASN A 79 25.43 46.55 17.70
CA ASN A 79 25.12 45.13 17.85
C ASN A 79 24.66 44.48 16.55
N ILE A 80 25.51 43.62 16.00
CA ILE A 80 25.18 42.72 14.91
C ILE A 80 24.42 41.50 15.50
N CYS A 81 23.17 41.33 15.13
CA CYS A 81 22.33 40.27 15.67
C CYS A 81 22.50 38.91 14.99
N TRP A 82 23.40 38.78 14.05
CA TRP A 82 23.69 37.52 13.36
C TRP A 82 25.18 37.37 13.05
N THR A 83 25.61 36.12 12.93
CA THR A 83 26.96 35.75 12.54
C THR A 83 26.95 34.76 11.39
N MET A 84 27.94 34.85 10.50
CA MET A 84 28.22 33.87 9.46
C MET A 84 29.59 33.24 9.66
N THR A 85 29.63 31.90 9.61
CA THR A 85 30.87 31.14 9.78
C THR A 85 30.92 29.91 8.90
N GLY A 86 32.10 29.34 8.68
CA GLY A 86 32.27 28.02 8.09
C GLY A 86 31.80 27.88 6.64
N GLY A 87 31.81 28.97 5.85
CA GLY A 87 31.42 28.94 4.44
C GLY A 87 29.96 29.34 4.17
N ALA A 88 29.19 29.71 5.19
CA ALA A 88 27.89 30.32 5.00
C ALA A 88 28.01 31.67 4.27
N GLU A 89 27.07 31.95 3.37
CA GLU A 89 27.08 33.16 2.55
C GLU A 89 25.67 33.66 2.24
N TRP A 90 25.57 34.97 1.93
CA TRP A 90 24.38 35.54 1.38
C TRP A 90 24.29 35.26 -0.12
N GLY A 91 23.10 34.90 -0.60
CA GLY A 91 22.73 34.88 -2.01
C GLY A 91 21.75 36.00 -2.35
N GLU A 92 21.74 36.42 -3.59
CA GLU A 92 20.75 37.35 -4.12
C GLU A 92 19.70 36.56 -4.90
N GLU A 93 18.43 36.85 -4.68
CA GLU A 93 17.33 36.25 -5.45
C GLU A 93 17.55 36.50 -6.95
N GLY A 94 17.56 35.41 -7.73
CA GLY A 94 17.81 35.49 -9.17
C GLY A 94 19.27 35.67 -9.62
N LYS A 95 20.23 35.70 -8.70
CA LYS A 95 21.65 35.81 -9.04
C LYS A 95 22.52 34.95 -8.13
N ASN A 96 23.40 34.15 -8.74
CA ASN A 96 24.45 33.38 -8.03
C ASN A 96 23.92 32.45 -6.92
N THR A 97 22.69 32.01 -7.01
CA THR A 97 22.13 31.09 -6.05
C THR A 97 22.48 29.65 -6.38
N VAL A 98 22.64 28.87 -5.32
CA VAL A 98 22.88 27.42 -5.41
C VAL A 98 21.67 26.78 -6.10
N SER A 99 21.94 25.92 -7.09
CA SER A 99 20.90 25.10 -7.70
C SER A 99 20.61 23.89 -6.81
N ILE A 100 19.36 23.70 -6.47
CA ILE A 100 18.85 22.51 -5.77
C ILE A 100 18.06 21.68 -6.78
N PRO A 101 18.48 20.44 -7.06
CA PRO A 101 17.76 19.59 -8.00
C PRO A 101 16.34 19.27 -7.51
N GLU A 102 15.44 19.07 -8.44
CA GLU A 102 14.11 18.56 -8.17
C GLU A 102 14.20 17.15 -7.54
N SER A 103 13.31 16.84 -6.62
CA SER A 103 13.19 15.56 -5.96
C SER A 103 11.70 15.23 -5.70
N GLU A 104 11.40 14.00 -5.32
CA GLU A 104 10.03 13.59 -4.97
C GLU A 104 9.37 14.46 -3.87
N CYS A 105 10.17 15.14 -3.06
CA CYS A 105 9.71 15.97 -1.95
C CYS A 105 9.88 17.49 -2.18
N SER A 106 10.49 17.91 -3.29
CA SER A 106 10.80 19.32 -3.56
C SER A 106 10.91 19.60 -5.05
N ASN A 107 10.32 20.70 -5.49
CA ASN A 107 10.44 21.19 -6.89
C ASN A 107 11.83 21.75 -7.23
N GLY A 108 12.78 21.62 -6.31
CA GLY A 108 14.13 22.17 -6.51
C GLY A 108 14.16 23.70 -6.50
N TYR A 109 15.34 24.25 -6.83
CA TYR A 109 15.57 25.68 -7.00
C TYR A 109 16.69 25.91 -8.01
N ASN A 110 16.42 26.63 -9.07
CA ASN A 110 17.38 26.83 -10.18
C ASN A 110 17.99 28.24 -10.21
N GLY A 111 18.28 28.79 -9.05
CA GLY A 111 19.08 30.04 -8.96
C GLY A 111 18.40 31.32 -9.48
N GLY A 112 17.20 31.26 -9.90
CA GLY A 112 16.38 32.35 -10.41
C GLY A 112 14.99 32.29 -9.81
N THR A 113 14.06 33.02 -10.27
CA THR A 113 12.66 33.01 -9.80
C THR A 113 12.25 31.61 -9.32
N PRO A 114 11.78 31.44 -8.09
CA PRO A 114 11.25 30.14 -7.66
C PRO A 114 10.29 29.68 -8.74
N THR A 115 10.54 28.51 -9.29
CA THR A 115 9.52 27.89 -10.13
C THR A 115 8.28 27.83 -9.25
N PRO A 116 7.14 28.42 -9.65
CA PRO A 116 5.94 28.29 -8.84
C PRO A 116 5.78 26.81 -8.53
N PRO A 117 5.45 26.44 -7.30
CA PRO A 117 5.23 25.03 -6.99
C PRO A 117 4.30 24.52 -8.09
N VAL A 118 4.76 23.53 -8.84
CA VAL A 118 3.89 22.82 -9.75
C VAL A 118 2.84 22.25 -8.83
N ASN A 119 1.68 22.90 -8.75
CA ASN A 119 0.56 22.32 -8.03
C ASN A 119 0.34 20.97 -8.71
N PRO A 120 0.57 19.85 -8.03
CA PRO A 120 0.36 18.58 -8.67
C PRO A 120 -1.05 18.59 -9.26
N GLU A 121 -1.14 18.25 -10.55
CA GLU A 121 -2.44 18.12 -11.16
C GLU A 121 -3.20 17.04 -10.40
N PHE A 122 -4.40 17.36 -9.96
CA PHE A 122 -5.26 16.41 -9.28
C PHE A 122 -6.25 15.80 -10.26
N PRO A 123 -6.56 14.53 -10.12
CA PRO A 123 -6.10 13.62 -9.04
C PRO A 123 -4.65 13.19 -9.18
N ILE A 124 -3.93 13.07 -8.04
CA ILE A 124 -2.64 12.37 -8.01
C ILE A 124 -2.93 10.88 -8.13
N GLU A 125 -2.23 10.23 -9.05
CA GLU A 125 -2.27 8.79 -9.24
C GLU A 125 -1.09 8.14 -8.52
N VAL A 126 -1.39 7.12 -7.71
CA VAL A 126 -0.39 6.20 -7.15
C VAL A 126 -0.65 4.83 -7.76
N GLU A 127 0.27 4.37 -8.56
CA GLU A 127 0.21 3.05 -9.20
C GLU A 127 1.15 2.09 -8.49
N ASP A 128 0.63 0.91 -8.14
CA ASP A 128 1.42 -0.21 -7.61
C ASP A 128 1.33 -1.37 -8.59
N ASN A 129 2.44 -1.64 -9.27
CA ASN A 129 2.60 -2.74 -10.22
C ASN A 129 3.27 -3.97 -9.58
N GLN A 130 3.44 -3.99 -8.26
CA GLN A 130 3.86 -5.18 -7.54
C GLN A 130 2.79 -6.26 -7.65
N ASN A 131 3.16 -7.44 -8.10
CA ASN A 131 2.26 -8.59 -8.09
C ASN A 131 2.08 -9.12 -6.67
N TYR A 132 0.85 -9.50 -6.36
CA TYR A 132 0.48 -10.18 -5.12
C TYR A 132 -0.37 -11.38 -5.46
N THR A 133 0.14 -12.57 -5.15
CA THR A 133 -0.59 -13.82 -5.44
C THR A 133 -1.26 -14.34 -4.18
N TYR A 134 -2.54 -14.59 -4.28
CA TYR A 134 -3.38 -15.19 -3.24
C TYR A 134 -3.62 -16.66 -3.59
N LEU A 135 -3.42 -17.52 -2.62
CA LEU A 135 -3.51 -18.96 -2.73
C LEU A 135 -4.50 -19.47 -1.67
N PHE A 136 -5.41 -20.34 -2.07
CA PHE A 136 -6.44 -20.85 -1.17
C PHE A 136 -6.59 -22.37 -1.25
N GLU A 137 -6.86 -22.96 -0.08
CA GLU A 137 -7.38 -24.32 0.12
C GLU A 137 -8.88 -24.30 0.38
N ASP A 138 -9.65 -25.16 -0.25
CA ASP A 138 -11.11 -25.17 -0.16
C ASP A 138 -11.66 -26.01 1.00
N GLN A 139 -10.82 -26.86 1.61
CA GLN A 139 -11.28 -27.84 2.60
C GLN A 139 -11.38 -27.33 4.03
N TRP A 140 -10.99 -26.05 4.30
CA TRP A 140 -11.17 -25.48 5.64
C TRP A 140 -12.51 -25.94 6.27
N PRO A 141 -12.55 -26.36 7.52
CA PRO A 141 -11.51 -26.34 8.56
C PRO A 141 -10.57 -27.56 8.58
N LEU A 142 -10.61 -28.45 7.57
CA LEU A 142 -9.64 -29.52 7.37
C LEU A 142 -8.48 -29.06 6.49
N TYR A 143 -7.30 -29.66 6.63
CA TYR A 143 -6.13 -29.24 5.84
C TYR A 143 -6.23 -29.58 4.35
N GLY A 144 -6.91 -30.65 3.97
CA GLY A 144 -6.83 -31.17 2.60
C GLY A 144 -5.44 -31.75 2.30
N ASP A 145 -5.05 -31.69 1.03
CA ASP A 145 -3.72 -32.08 0.53
C ASP A 145 -2.68 -30.97 0.66
N TYR A 146 -3.16 -29.75 0.92
CA TYR A 146 -2.36 -28.58 1.23
C TYR A 146 -1.40 -28.19 0.09
N ASP A 147 -1.89 -28.21 -1.13
CA ASP A 147 -1.16 -27.79 -2.32
C ASP A 147 -1.41 -26.30 -2.65
N MET A 148 -2.38 -25.66 -1.99
CA MET A 148 -2.65 -24.22 -2.07
C MET A 148 -2.98 -23.75 -3.49
N ASN A 149 -3.60 -24.57 -4.30
CA ASN A 149 -3.89 -24.27 -5.69
C ASN A 149 -5.40 -24.36 -6.05
N ASP A 150 -6.24 -24.62 -5.07
CA ASP A 150 -7.70 -24.71 -5.25
C ASP A 150 -8.29 -23.44 -5.89
N ILE A 151 -7.79 -22.28 -5.47
CA ILE A 151 -7.98 -21.00 -6.17
C ILE A 151 -6.68 -20.19 -6.08
N VAL A 152 -6.22 -19.73 -7.26
CA VAL A 152 -5.07 -18.83 -7.36
C VAL A 152 -5.50 -17.52 -8.02
N LEU A 153 -5.34 -16.42 -7.30
CA LEU A 153 -5.63 -15.07 -7.75
C LEU A 153 -4.37 -14.23 -7.70
N THR A 154 -4.09 -13.45 -8.75
CA THR A 154 -2.91 -12.59 -8.77
C THR A 154 -3.31 -11.15 -9.09
N ILE A 155 -3.11 -10.23 -8.12
CA ILE A 155 -3.25 -8.80 -8.38
C ILE A 155 -2.10 -8.38 -9.30
N GLN A 156 -2.46 -7.85 -10.47
CA GLN A 156 -1.53 -7.37 -11.49
C GLN A 156 -1.29 -5.86 -11.35
N LYS A 157 -2.31 -5.12 -10.93
CA LYS A 157 -2.25 -3.67 -10.86
C LYS A 157 -3.21 -3.13 -9.81
N ARG A 158 -2.76 -2.13 -9.07
CA ARG A 158 -3.55 -1.39 -8.10
C ARG A 158 -3.28 0.10 -8.26
N GLN A 159 -4.32 0.90 -8.51
CA GLN A 159 -4.22 2.34 -8.73
C GLN A 159 -5.12 3.10 -7.77
N ILE A 160 -4.58 4.13 -7.15
CA ILE A 160 -5.28 5.00 -6.20
C ILE A 160 -5.16 6.44 -6.70
N PHE A 161 -6.28 7.10 -6.91
CA PHE A 161 -6.33 8.50 -7.32
C PHE A 161 -6.79 9.35 -6.14
N THR A 162 -6.05 10.38 -5.79
CA THR A 162 -6.35 11.22 -4.62
C THR A 162 -6.50 12.69 -4.98
N ASN A 163 -7.31 13.40 -4.19
CA ASN A 163 -7.39 14.86 -4.24
C ASN A 163 -6.31 15.51 -3.36
N LYS A 164 -6.24 16.83 -3.38
CA LYS A 164 -5.28 17.64 -2.59
C LYS A 164 -5.36 17.46 -1.07
N LYS A 165 -6.39 16.77 -0.56
CA LYS A 165 -6.54 16.41 0.86
C LYS A 165 -6.16 14.97 1.14
N ASN A 166 -5.49 14.30 0.21
CA ASN A 166 -5.16 12.86 0.26
C ASN A 166 -6.38 11.97 0.48
N LYS A 167 -7.53 12.37 -0.11
CA LYS A 167 -8.75 11.57 -0.10
C LYS A 167 -8.95 10.91 -1.44
N VAL A 168 -9.28 9.62 -1.45
CA VAL A 168 -9.42 8.81 -2.66
C VAL A 168 -10.64 9.27 -3.46
N THR A 169 -10.41 9.68 -4.69
CA THR A 169 -11.44 10.03 -5.67
C THR A 169 -11.80 8.85 -6.57
N LYS A 170 -10.83 7.95 -6.82
CA LYS A 170 -11.02 6.74 -7.61
C LYS A 170 -10.07 5.65 -7.12
N PHE A 171 -10.52 4.41 -7.16
CA PHE A 171 -9.71 3.22 -6.92
C PHE A 171 -9.92 2.23 -8.07
N GLU A 172 -8.83 1.67 -8.59
CA GLU A 172 -8.85 0.65 -9.63
C GLU A 172 -8.01 -0.55 -9.21
N LEU A 173 -8.52 -1.73 -9.52
CA LEU A 173 -7.85 -3.00 -9.28
C LEU A 173 -7.97 -3.91 -10.50
N SER A 174 -6.86 -4.57 -10.84
CA SER A 174 -6.79 -5.63 -11.84
C SER A 174 -6.25 -6.90 -11.21
N ILE A 175 -7.01 -7.99 -11.26
CA ILE A 175 -6.69 -9.27 -10.67
C ILE A 175 -6.97 -10.39 -11.67
N ASP A 176 -6.05 -11.35 -11.77
CA ASP A 176 -6.18 -12.50 -12.63
C ASP A 176 -6.62 -13.71 -11.81
N LEU A 177 -7.64 -14.44 -12.28
CA LEU A 177 -7.89 -15.80 -11.86
C LEU A 177 -6.96 -16.71 -12.66
N SER A 178 -6.01 -17.32 -11.98
CA SER A 178 -4.88 -18.04 -12.61
C SER A 178 -5.05 -19.55 -12.58
N ALA A 179 -5.67 -20.11 -11.51
CA ALA A 179 -5.92 -21.55 -11.39
C ALA A 179 -7.19 -21.84 -10.58
N ALA A 180 -7.78 -23.00 -10.82
CA ALA A 180 -8.87 -23.58 -10.08
C ALA A 180 -8.66 -25.10 -9.96
N GLY A 181 -7.97 -25.55 -8.90
CA GLY A 181 -7.68 -26.96 -8.61
C GLY A 181 -8.86 -27.70 -7.97
N ALA A 182 -9.67 -26.99 -7.19
CA ALA A 182 -10.84 -27.59 -6.53
C ALA A 182 -11.87 -28.12 -7.52
N THR A 183 -12.53 -29.20 -7.13
CA THR A 183 -13.68 -29.74 -7.86
C THR A 183 -15.02 -29.13 -7.41
N LYS A 184 -15.01 -28.22 -6.45
CA LYS A 184 -16.17 -27.51 -5.92
C LYS A 184 -16.46 -26.23 -6.70
N SER A 185 -17.69 -25.72 -6.57
CA SER A 185 -18.01 -24.38 -7.08
C SER A 185 -17.48 -23.35 -6.08
N ILE A 186 -16.53 -22.54 -6.52
CA ILE A 186 -15.89 -21.55 -5.68
C ILE A 186 -16.06 -20.17 -6.30
N GLY A 187 -16.62 -19.25 -5.49
CA GLY A 187 -16.67 -17.83 -5.78
C GLY A 187 -15.56 -17.07 -5.05
N ALA A 188 -15.28 -15.84 -5.47
CA ALA A 188 -14.34 -14.96 -4.79
C ALA A 188 -14.83 -13.53 -4.69
N ALA A 189 -14.37 -12.82 -3.67
CA ALA A 189 -14.65 -11.40 -3.45
C ALA A 189 -13.50 -10.72 -2.71
N ILE A 190 -13.57 -9.39 -2.66
CA ILE A 190 -12.68 -8.55 -1.88
C ILE A 190 -13.49 -7.71 -0.91
N MET A 191 -13.22 -7.81 0.39
CA MET A 191 -13.70 -6.86 1.37
C MET A 191 -12.65 -5.77 1.59
N LEU A 192 -13.08 -4.53 1.53
CA LEU A 192 -12.24 -3.36 1.83
C LEU A 192 -12.36 -3.05 3.32
N ASP A 193 -11.48 -3.61 4.14
CA ASP A 193 -11.58 -3.63 5.61
C ASP A 193 -11.76 -2.27 6.29
N ASN A 194 -11.37 -1.19 5.61
CA ASN A 194 -11.46 0.19 6.15
C ASN A 194 -12.39 1.10 5.32
N VAL A 195 -13.19 0.53 4.42
CA VAL A 195 -14.15 1.29 3.60
C VAL A 195 -15.56 0.85 3.99
N PRO A 196 -16.33 1.65 4.74
CA PRO A 196 -17.70 1.33 5.04
C PRO A 196 -18.52 1.11 3.76
N ALA A 197 -19.40 0.12 3.74
CA ALA A 197 -20.26 -0.14 2.58
C ALA A 197 -21.05 1.10 2.13
N THR A 198 -21.44 1.94 3.09
CA THR A 198 -22.17 3.20 2.86
C THR A 198 -21.34 4.29 2.18
N ALA A 199 -20.02 4.16 2.16
CA ALA A 199 -19.14 5.10 1.44
C ALA A 199 -19.16 4.88 -0.08
N ILE A 200 -19.61 3.71 -0.55
CA ILE A 200 -19.77 3.40 -1.96
C ILE A 200 -21.14 3.89 -2.42
N THR A 201 -21.16 5.09 -2.98
CA THR A 201 -22.38 5.77 -3.43
C THR A 201 -22.59 5.74 -4.94
N GLN A 202 -21.58 5.26 -5.68
CA GLN A 202 -21.62 5.03 -7.13
C GLN A 202 -21.50 3.55 -7.42
N SER A 203 -22.04 3.14 -8.56
CA SER A 203 -21.92 1.77 -9.03
C SER A 203 -20.45 1.41 -9.26
N VAL A 204 -20.02 0.27 -8.75
CA VAL A 204 -18.71 -0.30 -9.08
C VAL A 204 -18.76 -0.79 -10.52
N GLU A 205 -17.81 -0.32 -11.32
CA GLU A 205 -17.70 -0.67 -12.74
C GLU A 205 -16.72 -1.83 -12.92
N PHE A 206 -17.11 -2.86 -13.65
CA PHE A 206 -16.30 -4.02 -13.97
C PHE A 206 -16.01 -4.10 -15.47
N ASN A 207 -14.82 -4.62 -15.84
CA ASN A 207 -14.46 -4.89 -17.23
C ASN A 207 -15.30 -6.03 -17.85
N ASP A 208 -15.74 -6.97 -17.02
CA ASP A 208 -16.57 -8.10 -17.44
C ASP A 208 -17.62 -8.34 -16.36
N LYS A 209 -18.89 -8.40 -16.76
CA LYS A 209 -20.01 -8.77 -15.86
C LYS A 209 -20.01 -10.27 -15.66
N THR A 210 -19.01 -10.78 -14.99
CA THR A 210 -18.97 -12.18 -14.58
C THR A 210 -20.13 -12.50 -13.67
N LEU A 211 -20.63 -13.71 -13.80
CA LEU A 211 -21.81 -14.22 -13.12
C LEU A 211 -21.66 -14.05 -11.60
N VAL A 212 -22.39 -13.10 -11.03
CA VAL A 212 -22.42 -12.87 -9.59
C VAL A 212 -23.82 -13.19 -9.09
N ARG A 213 -24.13 -14.48 -8.94
CA ARG A 213 -25.46 -14.99 -8.53
C ARG A 213 -25.55 -15.36 -7.05
N ASN A 214 -24.41 -15.69 -6.44
CA ASN A 214 -24.33 -16.11 -5.05
C ASN A 214 -24.26 -14.91 -4.09
N PHE A 215 -24.00 -13.72 -4.62
CA PHE A 215 -23.96 -12.50 -3.88
C PHE A 215 -25.27 -11.72 -4.05
N ASN A 216 -25.81 -11.20 -2.97
CA ASN A 216 -26.95 -10.29 -3.02
C ASN A 216 -26.47 -8.86 -3.20
N LEU A 217 -26.43 -8.37 -4.45
CA LEU A 217 -25.90 -7.04 -4.77
C LEU A 217 -26.94 -5.94 -4.50
N ASN A 218 -26.45 -4.82 -4.00
CA ASN A 218 -27.20 -3.56 -3.99
C ASN A 218 -27.07 -2.82 -5.34
N ASN A 219 -27.68 -1.65 -5.45
CA ASN A 219 -27.66 -0.84 -6.68
C ASN A 219 -26.26 -0.35 -7.08
N ASN A 220 -25.29 -0.41 -6.19
CA ASN A 220 -23.91 0.01 -6.43
C ASN A 220 -22.98 -1.17 -6.75
N ASN A 221 -23.51 -2.34 -7.06
CA ASN A 221 -22.77 -3.56 -7.40
C ASN A 221 -21.85 -4.08 -6.28
N ILE A 222 -22.08 -3.72 -5.03
CA ILE A 222 -21.44 -4.31 -3.86
C ILE A 222 -22.41 -5.20 -3.10
N GLU A 223 -21.90 -6.13 -2.31
CA GLU A 223 -22.75 -7.05 -1.56
C GLU A 223 -23.55 -6.32 -0.48
N ASN A 224 -24.86 -6.56 -0.46
CA ASN A 224 -25.79 -5.97 0.49
C ASN A 224 -25.66 -6.62 1.89
N GLY A 225 -25.92 -5.84 2.93
CA GLY A 225 -25.93 -6.33 4.31
C GLY A 225 -24.56 -6.39 4.99
N GLN A 226 -23.52 -5.95 4.33
CA GLN A 226 -22.16 -5.86 4.86
C GLN A 226 -21.91 -4.52 5.56
N ASP A 227 -21.05 -4.52 6.58
CA ASP A 227 -20.61 -3.28 7.25
C ASP A 227 -19.49 -2.57 6.45
N TYR A 228 -18.59 -3.35 5.85
CA TYR A 228 -17.55 -2.88 4.92
C TYR A 228 -17.91 -3.23 3.48
N ALA A 229 -17.35 -2.50 2.53
CA ALA A 229 -17.60 -2.73 1.13
C ALA A 229 -17.04 -4.09 0.70
N VAL A 230 -17.89 -4.98 0.27
CA VAL A 230 -17.56 -6.29 -0.32
C VAL A 230 -17.84 -6.22 -1.80
N ILE A 231 -16.81 -6.43 -2.61
CA ILE A 231 -16.83 -6.38 -4.07
C ILE A 231 -16.69 -7.80 -4.59
N PRO A 232 -17.76 -8.42 -5.08
CA PRO A 232 -17.70 -9.75 -5.66
C PRO A 232 -16.91 -9.75 -6.96
N LEU A 233 -16.03 -10.74 -7.12
CA LEU A 233 -15.27 -10.95 -8.34
C LEU A 233 -15.97 -11.95 -9.27
N PHE A 234 -16.39 -13.09 -8.75
CA PHE A 234 -17.10 -14.15 -9.47
C PHE A 234 -17.75 -15.15 -8.52
N ASP A 235 -18.73 -15.91 -9.03
CA ASP A 235 -19.41 -16.98 -8.30
C ASP A 235 -18.79 -18.37 -8.50
N ASP A 236 -18.14 -18.59 -9.63
CA ASP A 236 -17.70 -19.90 -10.05
C ASP A 236 -16.44 -19.79 -10.92
N ALA A 237 -15.32 -20.16 -10.34
CA ALA A 237 -14.01 -20.07 -10.97
C ALA A 237 -13.92 -20.87 -12.28
N HIS A 238 -14.53 -22.06 -12.33
CA HIS A 238 -14.51 -22.91 -13.54
C HIS A 238 -15.19 -22.20 -14.70
N LYS A 239 -16.38 -21.62 -14.47
CA LYS A 239 -17.11 -20.89 -15.51
C LYS A 239 -16.36 -19.68 -16.00
N VAL A 240 -15.67 -18.95 -15.10
CA VAL A 240 -14.84 -17.82 -15.47
C VAL A 240 -13.69 -18.25 -16.36
N LEU A 241 -13.07 -19.39 -16.08
CA LEU A 241 -12.00 -19.97 -16.89
C LEU A 241 -12.52 -20.70 -18.17
N GLY A 242 -13.86 -20.73 -18.38
CA GLY A 242 -14.47 -21.35 -19.56
C GLY A 242 -14.43 -22.88 -19.54
N ARG A 243 -14.48 -23.46 -18.35
CA ARG A 243 -14.40 -24.90 -18.12
C ARG A 243 -15.56 -25.44 -17.33
N ASP A 244 -15.71 -26.74 -17.35
CA ASP A 244 -16.70 -27.43 -16.54
C ASP A 244 -16.21 -27.59 -15.10
N ARG A 245 -17.16 -27.63 -14.16
CA ARG A 245 -16.94 -28.03 -12.79
C ARG A 245 -16.34 -29.45 -12.78
N TYR A 246 -15.43 -29.74 -11.89
CA TYR A 246 -14.64 -30.95 -11.73
C TYR A 246 -13.36 -31.00 -12.58
N GLU A 247 -13.09 -30.05 -13.44
CA GLU A 247 -11.79 -29.92 -14.07
C GLU A 247 -10.81 -29.20 -13.13
N GLN A 248 -9.60 -29.72 -13.01
CA GLN A 248 -8.52 -29.12 -12.25
C GLN A 248 -7.67 -28.26 -13.19
N ILE A 249 -7.94 -26.96 -13.21
CA ILE A 249 -7.45 -26.03 -14.22
C ILE A 249 -6.15 -25.40 -13.77
N ASN A 250 -5.11 -25.49 -14.60
CA ASN A 250 -3.79 -24.91 -14.36
C ASN A 250 -3.09 -25.43 -13.09
N THR A 251 -3.33 -26.70 -12.75
CA THR A 251 -2.69 -27.38 -11.62
C THR A 251 -1.89 -28.62 -12.07
N PHE A 252 -2.10 -29.15 -13.27
CA PHE A 252 -1.28 -30.18 -13.90
C PHE A 252 -0.53 -29.60 -15.10
N SER A 253 0.78 -29.84 -15.22
CA SER A 253 1.63 -29.24 -16.24
C SER A 253 1.22 -29.55 -17.69
N ASP A 254 0.76 -30.75 -17.94
CA ASP A 254 0.47 -31.26 -19.30
C ASP A 254 -1.03 -31.55 -19.54
N TYR A 255 -1.89 -30.90 -18.78
CA TYR A 255 -3.33 -31.07 -18.91
C TYR A 255 -3.88 -30.22 -20.07
N ALA A 256 -4.59 -30.88 -21.02
CA ALA A 256 -5.21 -30.20 -22.17
C ALA A 256 -6.30 -29.17 -21.78
N GLY A 257 -6.81 -29.26 -20.56
CA GLY A 257 -7.78 -28.31 -19.97
C GLY A 257 -7.17 -27.02 -19.47
N ASN A 258 -5.84 -26.89 -19.43
CA ASN A 258 -5.19 -25.67 -19.00
C ASN A 258 -5.58 -24.48 -19.90
N THR A 259 -5.75 -23.31 -19.29
CA THR A 259 -6.21 -22.10 -19.97
C THR A 259 -5.33 -20.90 -19.61
N LYS A 260 -5.48 -19.81 -20.35
CA LYS A 260 -4.88 -18.54 -19.96
C LYS A 260 -5.62 -17.99 -18.73
N PRO A 261 -4.90 -17.31 -17.82
CA PRO A 261 -5.54 -16.59 -16.73
C PRO A 261 -6.63 -15.63 -17.24
N LYS A 262 -7.70 -15.50 -16.47
CA LYS A 262 -8.79 -14.58 -16.79
C LYS A 262 -8.67 -13.33 -15.95
N ASN A 263 -8.50 -12.19 -16.61
CA ASN A 263 -8.45 -10.89 -15.96
C ASN A 263 -9.84 -10.41 -15.54
N ILE A 264 -9.92 -9.94 -14.30
CA ILE A 264 -11.07 -9.28 -13.70
C ILE A 264 -10.58 -7.94 -13.18
N SER A 265 -11.15 -6.85 -13.65
CA SER A 265 -10.82 -5.53 -13.15
C SER A 265 -12.08 -4.76 -12.78
N PHE A 266 -11.94 -3.88 -11.79
CA PHE A 266 -13.03 -3.00 -11.39
C PHE A 266 -12.51 -1.63 -10.99
N SER A 267 -13.41 -0.64 -11.02
CA SER A 267 -13.16 0.69 -10.53
C SER A 267 -14.27 1.19 -9.61
N ILE A 268 -13.87 1.98 -8.61
CA ILE A 268 -14.75 2.64 -7.65
C ILE A 268 -14.51 4.13 -7.73
N VAL A 269 -15.57 4.92 -7.90
CA VAL A 269 -15.50 6.39 -7.90
C VAL A 269 -16.15 6.94 -6.64
N PHE A 270 -15.49 7.90 -6.00
CA PHE A 270 -15.95 8.56 -4.78
C PHE A 270 -16.29 10.04 -5.07
N ASN A 271 -17.55 10.36 -5.25
CA ASN A 271 -18.01 11.74 -5.51
C ASN A 271 -17.80 12.68 -4.31
N ASN A 272 -17.90 12.13 -3.10
CA ASN A 272 -17.61 12.82 -1.84
C ASN A 272 -16.45 12.14 -1.13
N PRO A 273 -15.21 12.37 -1.52
CA PRO A 273 -14.06 11.63 -1.05
C PRO A 273 -13.75 11.94 0.42
N THR A 274 -14.00 10.98 1.30
CA THR A 274 -13.71 11.02 2.73
C THR A 274 -12.67 10.00 3.16
N ILE A 275 -12.48 8.95 2.36
CA ILE A 275 -11.58 7.82 2.65
C ILE A 275 -10.15 8.20 2.29
N SER A 276 -9.19 7.88 3.15
CA SER A 276 -7.77 8.10 2.89
C SER A 276 -7.17 7.00 2.01
N ALA A 277 -6.07 7.30 1.30
CA ALA A 277 -5.38 6.34 0.45
C ALA A 277 -4.93 5.07 1.21
N GLU A 278 -4.61 5.19 2.49
CA GLU A 278 -4.20 4.07 3.36
C GLU A 278 -5.25 2.95 3.46
N ALA A 279 -6.55 3.29 3.32
CA ALA A 279 -7.62 2.31 3.34
C ALA A 279 -7.57 1.33 2.16
N PHE A 280 -6.80 1.64 1.12
CA PHE A 280 -6.63 0.84 -0.08
C PHE A 280 -5.23 0.21 -0.19
N ASN A 281 -4.43 0.26 0.87
CA ASN A 281 -3.17 -0.47 0.91
C ASN A 281 -3.41 -1.98 0.78
N ILE A 282 -2.44 -2.69 0.20
CA ILE A 282 -2.58 -4.12 -0.08
C ILE A 282 -3.01 -4.95 1.15
N ASN A 283 -2.50 -4.60 2.32
CA ASN A 283 -2.85 -5.25 3.59
C ASN A 283 -4.24 -4.84 4.14
N LYS A 284 -5.03 -4.08 3.39
CA LYS A 284 -6.43 -3.72 3.68
C LYS A 284 -7.40 -4.32 2.66
N LEU A 285 -6.87 -5.00 1.66
CA LEU A 285 -7.65 -5.75 0.67
C LEU A 285 -7.82 -7.18 1.19
N ASN A 286 -8.93 -7.43 1.81
CA ASN A 286 -9.26 -8.74 2.38
C ASN A 286 -9.88 -9.63 1.29
N VAL A 287 -9.01 -10.33 0.55
CA VAL A 287 -9.42 -11.27 -0.50
C VAL A 287 -9.86 -12.58 0.14
N PHE A 288 -10.98 -13.11 -0.30
CA PHE A 288 -11.53 -14.36 0.21
C PHE A 288 -12.30 -15.15 -0.85
N ILE A 289 -12.49 -16.43 -0.57
CA ILE A 289 -13.30 -17.33 -1.39
C ILE A 289 -14.54 -17.79 -0.64
N ILE A 290 -15.59 -18.16 -1.40
CA ILE A 290 -16.81 -18.80 -0.89
C ILE A 290 -16.92 -20.17 -1.53
N VAL A 291 -16.94 -21.21 -0.70
CA VAL A 291 -16.98 -22.60 -1.16
C VAL A 291 -18.43 -23.11 -1.22
N ASP A 292 -18.79 -23.75 -2.34
CA ASP A 292 -20.11 -24.32 -2.64
C ASP A 292 -21.27 -23.32 -2.57
N GLY A 293 -20.97 -22.05 -2.71
CA GLY A 293 -21.97 -21.00 -2.73
C GLY A 293 -22.69 -20.78 -1.41
N ASN A 294 -23.80 -20.05 -1.45
CA ASN A 294 -24.57 -19.64 -0.27
C ASN A 294 -25.62 -20.68 0.21
N ARG A 295 -25.45 -21.93 -0.08
CA ARG A 295 -26.43 -22.94 0.29
C ARG A 295 -26.39 -23.23 1.79
N ASN A 296 -27.18 -22.47 2.55
CA ASN A 296 -27.48 -22.63 3.98
C ASN A 296 -26.32 -22.37 4.98
N GLN A 297 -25.04 -22.38 4.56
CA GLN A 297 -23.90 -22.10 5.40
C GLN A 297 -22.84 -21.44 4.54
N ARG A 298 -22.79 -20.11 4.57
CA ARG A 298 -21.79 -19.34 3.84
C ARG A 298 -20.39 -19.61 4.38
N LYS A 299 -19.71 -20.57 3.78
CA LYS A 299 -18.34 -20.96 4.09
C LYS A 299 -17.39 -20.02 3.39
N GLU A 300 -16.87 -19.05 4.12
CA GLU A 300 -15.82 -18.15 3.64
C GLU A 300 -14.45 -18.64 4.10
N ILE A 301 -13.44 -18.46 3.26
CA ILE A 301 -12.05 -18.71 3.58
C ILE A 301 -11.25 -17.46 3.20
N HIS A 302 -10.68 -16.81 4.20
CA HIS A 302 -9.88 -15.61 4.03
C HIS A 302 -8.39 -15.91 4.19
N VAL A 303 -7.55 -14.99 3.75
CA VAL A 303 -6.13 -15.02 4.13
C VAL A 303 -6.03 -14.98 5.65
N ALA A 304 -5.11 -15.74 6.21
CA ALA A 304 -4.94 -15.84 7.66
C ALA A 304 -4.79 -14.46 8.31
N GLY A 305 -5.51 -14.26 9.41
CA GLY A 305 -5.53 -13.01 10.17
C GLY A 305 -6.58 -11.99 9.72
N TYR A 306 -7.13 -12.10 8.51
CA TYR A 306 -8.23 -11.24 8.08
C TYR A 306 -9.56 -11.71 8.67
N GLN A 307 -10.37 -10.75 9.09
CA GLN A 307 -11.68 -11.03 9.66
C GLN A 307 -12.66 -11.56 8.59
N PRO A 308 -13.61 -12.43 8.99
CA PRO A 308 -14.71 -12.84 8.11
C PRO A 308 -15.62 -11.65 7.79
N THR A 309 -16.40 -11.78 6.72
CA THR A 309 -17.47 -10.81 6.47
C THR A 309 -18.59 -10.96 7.52
N LYS A 310 -19.47 -9.96 7.56
CA LYS A 310 -20.66 -10.03 8.45
C LYS A 310 -21.60 -11.19 8.14
N LEU A 311 -21.60 -11.66 6.90
CA LEU A 311 -22.47 -12.74 6.43
C LEU A 311 -21.81 -14.13 6.53
N ALA A 312 -20.53 -14.21 6.90
CA ALA A 312 -19.84 -15.48 7.06
C ALA A 312 -20.45 -16.35 8.15
N ASN A 313 -20.53 -17.65 7.89
CA ASN A 313 -20.80 -18.60 8.96
C ASN A 313 -19.55 -18.87 9.78
N THR A 314 -19.56 -18.46 11.03
CA THR A 314 -18.45 -18.64 11.97
C THR A 314 -18.61 -19.89 12.87
N ASP A 315 -19.62 -20.71 12.68
CA ASP A 315 -19.84 -21.93 13.50
C ASP A 315 -18.73 -22.98 13.33
N LEU A 316 -17.97 -22.89 12.24
CA LEU A 316 -16.83 -23.77 11.96
C LEU A 316 -15.52 -23.31 12.66
N PHE A 317 -15.49 -22.14 13.26
CA PHE A 317 -14.30 -21.61 13.93
C PHE A 317 -13.92 -22.49 15.14
N GLY A 318 -12.64 -22.80 15.23
CA GLY A 318 -12.10 -23.67 16.28
C GLY A 318 -12.44 -25.16 16.09
N GLY A 319 -13.05 -25.53 14.96
CA GLY A 319 -13.38 -26.92 14.61
C GLY A 319 -12.23 -27.61 13.87
N ASN A 320 -12.12 -28.93 14.01
CA ASN A 320 -11.11 -29.76 13.34
C ASN A 320 -9.67 -29.21 13.51
N ASN A 321 -9.05 -28.82 12.39
CA ASN A 321 -7.68 -28.27 12.39
C ASN A 321 -7.64 -26.76 12.63
N ASP A 322 -8.78 -26.06 12.49
CA ASP A 322 -8.86 -24.62 12.66
C ASP A 322 -8.73 -24.19 14.12
N ASN A 323 -8.07 -23.07 14.34
CA ASN A 323 -7.87 -22.45 15.65
C ASN A 323 -8.35 -20.99 15.65
N SER A 324 -9.31 -20.69 14.77
CA SER A 324 -9.92 -19.38 14.69
C SER A 324 -10.76 -19.08 15.94
N HIS A 325 -10.68 -17.87 16.42
CA HIS A 325 -11.43 -17.41 17.57
C HIS A 325 -11.75 -15.91 17.47
N SER A 326 -13.00 -15.56 17.29
CA SER A 326 -13.45 -14.17 17.08
C SER A 326 -13.10 -13.25 18.25
N GLY A 327 -13.16 -13.71 19.49
CA GLY A 327 -12.84 -12.93 20.68
C GLY A 327 -11.36 -12.49 20.75
N SER A 328 -10.45 -13.28 20.22
CA SER A 328 -9.01 -12.95 20.12
C SER A 328 -8.61 -12.38 18.77
N LYS A 329 -9.56 -12.17 17.85
CA LYS A 329 -9.32 -11.73 16.47
C LYS A 329 -8.31 -12.60 15.73
N LYS A 330 -8.35 -13.89 15.97
CA LYS A 330 -7.53 -14.90 15.30
C LYS A 330 -8.40 -15.62 14.28
N TYR A 331 -8.04 -15.55 13.01
CA TYR A 331 -8.89 -16.02 11.91
C TYR A 331 -8.14 -16.87 10.90
N TYR A 332 -8.74 -17.95 10.45
CA TYR A 332 -8.31 -18.83 9.35
C TYR A 332 -6.86 -19.34 9.49
N ILE A 333 -6.51 -19.74 10.70
CA ILE A 333 -5.18 -20.26 11.01
C ILE A 333 -5.30 -21.45 11.97
N SER A 334 -4.50 -22.47 11.77
CA SER A 334 -4.45 -23.67 12.59
C SER A 334 -3.65 -23.49 13.89
N LYS A 335 -3.60 -24.52 14.72
CA LYS A 335 -2.73 -24.56 15.91
C LYS A 335 -1.24 -24.54 15.55
N GLU A 336 -0.91 -25.09 14.41
CA GLU A 336 0.44 -25.18 13.85
C GLU A 336 0.80 -23.96 12.99
N ASN A 337 0.00 -22.88 13.02
CA ASN A 337 0.13 -21.67 12.20
C ASN A 337 -0.05 -21.90 10.68
N LEU A 338 -0.60 -23.04 10.28
CA LEU A 338 -0.96 -23.28 8.89
C LEU A 338 -2.24 -22.52 8.54
N ALA A 339 -2.29 -21.93 7.36
CA ALA A 339 -3.38 -21.11 6.86
C ALA A 339 -4.08 -21.79 5.69
N TRP A 340 -5.35 -21.50 5.46
CA TRP A 340 -6.11 -21.92 4.27
C TRP A 340 -6.17 -20.84 3.19
N GLY A 341 -5.65 -19.68 3.47
CA GLY A 341 -5.44 -18.60 2.52
C GLY A 341 -4.15 -17.88 2.87
N ILE A 342 -3.29 -17.67 1.89
CA ILE A 342 -2.03 -16.92 2.03
C ILE A 342 -1.90 -15.91 0.91
N MET A 343 -1.18 -14.82 1.17
CA MET A 343 -0.77 -13.84 0.17
C MET A 343 0.75 -13.81 0.07
N VAL A 344 1.26 -13.92 -1.15
CA VAL A 344 2.70 -13.86 -1.45
C VAL A 344 2.98 -12.61 -2.30
N PRO A 345 3.92 -11.71 -1.91
CA PRO A 345 4.21 -10.49 -2.65
C PRO A 345 5.10 -10.74 -3.87
N SER A 346 4.64 -11.58 -4.76
CA SER A 346 5.35 -11.94 -6.00
C SER A 346 4.37 -12.49 -7.03
N ASN A 347 4.83 -12.64 -8.28
CA ASN A 347 4.21 -13.50 -9.27
C ASN A 347 4.57 -14.95 -8.94
N PHE A 348 3.80 -15.55 -8.03
CA PHE A 348 4.10 -16.82 -7.40
C PHE A 348 3.77 -18.00 -8.32
N LYS A 349 4.60 -19.04 -8.28
CA LYS A 349 4.36 -20.32 -8.95
C LYS A 349 3.74 -21.30 -7.98
N TRP A 350 2.46 -21.53 -8.07
CA TRP A 350 1.74 -22.44 -7.16
C TRP A 350 2.14 -23.90 -7.38
N PRO A 351 2.08 -24.74 -6.34
CA PRO A 351 2.37 -26.15 -6.45
C PRO A 351 1.45 -26.86 -7.47
N LEU A 352 1.94 -27.94 -8.03
CA LEU A 352 1.11 -28.85 -8.82
C LEU A 352 0.08 -29.53 -7.96
N GLU A 353 -0.99 -30.00 -8.58
CA GLU A 353 -2.06 -30.77 -7.96
C GLU A 353 -1.51 -31.94 -7.13
N TYR A 354 -2.01 -32.09 -5.91
CA TYR A 354 -1.57 -33.09 -4.91
C TYR A 354 -0.13 -32.94 -4.44
N VAL A 355 0.52 -31.85 -4.76
CA VAL A 355 1.89 -31.56 -4.29
C VAL A 355 1.83 -30.59 -3.13
N ASN A 356 1.97 -31.10 -1.90
CA ASN A 356 1.97 -30.27 -0.73
C ASN A 356 2.99 -29.11 -0.82
N ILE A 357 2.56 -27.89 -0.50
CA ILE A 357 3.41 -26.69 -0.61
C ILE A 357 4.72 -26.82 0.15
N LYS A 358 4.76 -27.53 1.29
CA LYS A 358 6.00 -27.78 2.04
C LYS A 358 7.02 -28.59 1.27
N THR A 359 6.57 -29.37 0.27
CA THR A 359 7.47 -30.16 -0.60
C THR A 359 7.89 -29.41 -1.85
N ALA A 360 7.05 -28.51 -2.33
CA ALA A 360 7.38 -27.63 -3.45
C ALA A 360 8.32 -26.49 -3.03
N TYR A 361 8.15 -26.00 -1.80
CA TYR A 361 8.89 -24.89 -1.19
C TYR A 361 9.50 -25.34 0.13
N SER A 362 10.78 -25.70 0.10
CA SER A 362 11.47 -26.35 1.24
C SER A 362 11.51 -25.48 2.50
N GLN A 363 11.56 -24.16 2.35
CA GLN A 363 11.65 -23.20 3.45
C GLN A 363 10.26 -22.76 4.00
N PHE A 364 9.16 -23.17 3.36
CA PHE A 364 7.81 -22.80 3.79
C PHE A 364 7.47 -23.30 5.21
N GLY A 365 7.90 -24.53 5.52
CA GLY A 365 7.65 -25.13 6.84
C GLY A 365 8.27 -24.33 7.98
N ASP A 366 9.51 -23.92 7.82
CA ASP A 366 10.24 -23.13 8.83
C ASP A 366 9.65 -21.74 8.98
N TRP A 367 9.27 -21.10 7.85
CA TRP A 367 8.55 -19.83 7.88
C TRP A 367 7.26 -19.93 8.70
N VAL A 368 6.44 -20.95 8.47
CA VAL A 368 5.20 -21.18 9.23
C VAL A 368 5.50 -21.41 10.70
N THR A 369 6.45 -22.30 11.02
CA THR A 369 6.77 -22.70 12.40
C THR A 369 7.31 -21.51 13.21
N SER A 370 8.11 -20.64 12.59
CA SER A 370 8.64 -19.42 13.21
C SER A 370 7.61 -18.29 13.34
N GLY A 371 6.37 -18.48 12.85
CA GLY A 371 5.37 -17.41 12.80
C GLY A 371 5.73 -16.29 11.83
N GLY A 372 6.47 -16.61 10.77
CA GLY A 372 6.82 -15.67 9.70
C GLY A 372 8.12 -14.91 9.92
N THR A 373 8.94 -15.26 10.92
CA THR A 373 10.18 -14.54 11.26
C THR A 373 11.43 -15.14 10.64
N GLU A 374 11.40 -16.41 10.23
CA GLU A 374 12.47 -17.09 9.51
C GLU A 374 12.08 -17.30 8.06
N ASN A 375 13.07 -17.32 7.17
CA ASN A 375 12.86 -17.55 5.74
C ASN A 375 11.78 -16.64 5.12
N GLU A 376 11.79 -15.35 5.44
CA GLU A 376 10.79 -14.35 5.02
C GLU A 376 10.56 -14.30 3.50
N LYS A 377 11.48 -14.83 2.71
CA LYS A 377 11.41 -14.92 1.25
C LYS A 377 11.38 -16.38 0.75
N TRP A 378 10.76 -17.27 1.53
CA TRP A 378 10.67 -18.71 1.25
C TRP A 378 10.17 -19.02 -0.17
N TRP A 379 9.39 -18.16 -0.79
CA TRP A 379 8.85 -18.33 -2.13
C TRP A 379 9.89 -18.19 -3.25
N ASN A 380 11.11 -17.78 -2.95
CA ASN A 380 12.20 -17.71 -3.93
C ASN A 380 12.93 -19.05 -4.11
N ASP A 381 12.75 -19.99 -3.19
CA ASP A 381 13.40 -21.31 -3.20
C ASP A 381 12.37 -22.42 -3.39
N PHE A 382 12.23 -22.89 -4.63
CA PHE A 382 11.24 -23.89 -5.00
C PHE A 382 11.78 -24.96 -5.95
N ASP A 383 11.18 -26.14 -5.88
CA ASP A 383 11.45 -27.24 -6.83
C ASP A 383 10.67 -27.00 -8.13
N VAL A 384 11.37 -26.70 -9.20
CA VAL A 384 10.80 -26.39 -10.53
C VAL A 384 9.89 -27.50 -11.09
N ASN A 385 10.10 -28.75 -10.66
CA ASN A 385 9.30 -29.90 -11.10
C ASN A 385 8.01 -30.07 -10.30
N LYS A 386 7.85 -29.33 -9.22
CA LYS A 386 6.70 -29.41 -8.30
C LYS A 386 5.78 -28.19 -8.35
N VAL A 387 6.08 -27.25 -9.22
CA VAL A 387 5.26 -26.04 -9.38
C VAL A 387 4.74 -25.90 -10.80
N PHE A 388 3.59 -25.27 -10.96
CA PHE A 388 2.98 -25.04 -12.26
C PHE A 388 3.81 -24.04 -13.08
N GLN A 389 4.04 -24.37 -14.36
CA GLN A 389 4.84 -23.54 -15.26
C GLN A 389 3.93 -22.73 -16.19
N THR A 390 3.80 -21.45 -15.93
CA THR A 390 2.91 -20.51 -16.67
C THR A 390 3.33 -20.26 -18.13
N ASN A 391 4.54 -20.64 -18.54
CA ASN A 391 5.14 -20.25 -19.84
C ASN A 391 5.12 -21.36 -20.91
N LYS A 392 4.33 -22.40 -20.76
CA LYS A 392 4.24 -23.50 -21.76
C LYS A 392 3.06 -23.39 -22.74
N ASN A 393 2.34 -22.24 -22.78
CA ASN A 393 1.22 -22.02 -23.69
C ASN A 393 1.41 -20.78 -24.56
#